data_3e6e73a8d03727495210627467526670
#
_entry.id   3e6e73a8d03727495210627467526670
#
_cell.length_a   1.000
_cell.length_b   1.000
_cell.length_c   1.000
_cell.angle_alpha   90.00
_cell.angle_beta   90.00
_cell.angle_gamma   90.00
#
_symmetry.space_group_name_H-M   'P 1'
#
loop_
_entity.id
_entity.type
_entity.pdbx_description
1 polymer ?
#
loop_
_entity_poly.entity_id
_entity_poly.type
_entity_poly.pdbx_seq_one_letter_code
_entity_poly.pdbx_strand_id
1 'polypeptide(L)'
;EGDQTTPEPEASNTLCMFSKDSNTLLAVMDKVSDGVYTCKYKPTAWEGFMFIYVGANKDDKQTWYGCEPSDDKLFNLSTADDKWQPWFKDDVTGGEVTVTADLNTMTWKYE
;
A
#
# COMPACT_ATOMS: atom_id res chain seq x y z
N GLU A 1 -21.38 -15.35 2.17
CA GLU A 1 -21.09 -14.91 2.43
C GLU A 1 -20.75 -14.30 2.94
N GLY A 2 -20.55 -14.12 2.93
CA GLY A 2 -20.10 -13.42 3.36
C GLY A 2 -19.86 -12.96 3.80
N ASP A 3 -19.69 -12.71 4.12
CA ASP A 3 -19.33 -11.98 4.62
C ASP A 3 -18.36 -11.55 4.59
N GLN A 4 -17.99 -11.02 4.12
CA GLN A 4 -17.06 -10.45 4.13
C GLN A 4 -17.06 -9.27 4.42
N THR A 5 -16.99 -9.06 5.14
CA THR A 5 -16.97 -7.90 5.71
C THR A 5 -15.76 -7.40 6.02
N THR A 6 -14.84 -8.08 6.08
CA THR A 6 -13.58 -7.60 6.48
C THR A 6 -12.99 -6.88 5.37
N PRO A 7 -12.01 -6.08 5.59
CA PRO A 7 -11.28 -5.42 4.55
C PRO A 7 -10.46 -6.38 3.76
N GLU A 8 -10.72 -7.63 3.92
CA GLU A 8 -10.02 -8.61 3.23
C GLU A 8 -10.28 -8.44 1.77
N PRO A 9 -9.29 -8.22 0.94
CA PRO A 9 -9.50 -7.98 -0.46
C PRO A 9 -10.06 -9.22 -1.11
N GLU A 10 -10.94 -8.98 -2.04
CA GLU A 10 -11.45 -10.05 -2.81
C GLU A 10 -10.37 -10.66 -3.63
N ALA A 11 -9.48 -9.86 -4.15
CA ALA A 11 -8.41 -10.36 -4.97
C ALA A 11 -7.28 -10.81 -4.11
N SER A 12 -7.08 -12.10 -4.02
CA SER A 12 -5.91 -12.64 -3.35
C SER A 12 -4.71 -12.51 -4.25
N ASN A 13 -3.56 -12.69 -3.70
CA ASN A 13 -2.30 -12.69 -4.44
C ASN A 13 -2.06 -11.35 -5.08
N THR A 14 -2.36 -10.27 -4.36
CA THR A 14 -2.18 -8.93 -4.85
C THR A 14 -1.74 -8.00 -3.74
N LEU A 15 -1.34 -6.81 -4.11
CA LEU A 15 -0.90 -5.78 -3.18
C LEU A 15 -2.04 -4.80 -2.96
N CYS A 16 -2.17 -4.32 -1.74
CA CYS A 16 -3.24 -3.39 -1.38
C CYS A 16 -2.68 -2.23 -0.57
N MET A 17 -3.38 -1.10 -0.60
CA MET A 17 -3.10 0.00 0.30
C MET A 17 -4.03 -0.11 1.49
N PHE A 18 -3.49 0.02 2.68
CA PHE A 18 -4.25 -0.21 3.90
C PHE A 18 -3.87 0.82 4.95
N SER A 19 -4.87 1.33 5.65
CA SER A 19 -4.63 2.27 6.75
C SER A 19 -4.67 1.51 8.07
N LYS A 20 -3.55 1.44 8.75
CA LYS A 20 -3.49 0.82 10.07
C LYS A 20 -4.23 1.65 11.09
N ASP A 21 -4.17 2.97 10.96
CA ASP A 21 -4.78 3.85 11.94
C ASP A 21 -6.28 3.70 11.97
N SER A 22 -6.91 3.58 10.81
CA SER A 22 -8.35 3.40 10.75
C SER A 22 -8.76 1.95 10.50
N ASN A 23 -7.77 1.07 10.35
CA ASN A 23 -8.02 -0.36 10.08
C ASN A 23 -8.93 -0.52 8.86
N THR A 24 -8.60 0.20 7.80
CA THR A 24 -9.44 0.28 6.62
C THR A 24 -8.64 -0.04 5.36
N LEU A 25 -9.21 -0.86 4.51
CA LEU A 25 -8.64 -1.11 3.20
C LEU A 25 -8.88 0.13 2.34
N LEU A 26 -7.83 0.73 1.83
CA LEU A 26 -7.94 1.95 1.04
C LEU A 26 -8.10 1.66 -0.45
N ALA A 27 -7.35 0.70 -0.96
CA ALA A 27 -7.41 0.38 -2.38
C ALA A 27 -6.79 -0.98 -2.64
N VAL A 28 -7.29 -1.67 -3.65
CA VAL A 28 -6.69 -2.91 -4.14
C VAL A 28 -5.93 -2.55 -5.41
N MET A 29 -4.65 -2.90 -5.46
CA MET A 29 -3.82 -2.51 -6.58
C MET A 29 -3.87 -3.57 -7.67
N ASP A 30 -3.65 -3.13 -8.89
CA ASP A 30 -3.61 -4.01 -10.06
C ASP A 30 -2.16 -4.36 -10.36
N LYS A 31 -1.91 -5.62 -10.62
CA LYS A 31 -0.58 -6.06 -11.00
C LYS A 31 -0.38 -5.72 -12.48
N VAL A 32 0.65 -4.94 -12.77
CA VAL A 32 0.94 -4.55 -14.15
C VAL A 32 2.12 -5.33 -14.72
N SER A 33 2.98 -5.85 -13.87
CA SER A 33 4.03 -6.76 -14.27
C SER A 33 4.53 -7.44 -13.00
N ASP A 34 5.47 -8.36 -13.13
CA ASP A 34 5.95 -9.08 -11.96
C ASP A 34 6.53 -8.11 -10.95
N GLY A 35 5.93 -8.09 -9.76
CA GLY A 35 6.40 -7.25 -8.67
C GLY A 35 5.97 -5.79 -8.77
N VAL A 36 5.27 -5.39 -9.82
CA VAL A 36 4.88 -3.99 -10.01
C VAL A 36 3.36 -3.87 -9.96
N TYR A 37 2.87 -3.00 -9.10
CA TYR A 37 1.44 -2.83 -8.86
C TYR A 37 1.09 -1.35 -8.93
N THR A 38 -0.11 -1.05 -9.39
CA THR A 38 -0.55 0.33 -9.53
C THR A 38 -2.03 0.45 -9.20
N CYS A 39 -2.44 1.63 -8.79
CA CYS A 39 -3.85 1.93 -8.60
C CYS A 39 -4.04 3.43 -8.60
N LYS A 40 -5.28 3.84 -8.74
CA LYS A 40 -5.62 5.25 -8.60
C LYS A 40 -6.20 5.49 -7.24
N TYR A 41 -5.82 6.62 -6.64
CA TYR A 41 -6.23 6.92 -5.28
C TYR A 41 -6.28 8.44 -5.10
N LYS A 42 -7.20 8.89 -4.28
CA LYS A 42 -7.37 10.31 -4.01
C LYS A 42 -6.88 10.58 -2.59
N PRO A 43 -5.62 10.98 -2.43
CA PRO A 43 -5.03 11.09 -1.09
C PRO A 43 -5.33 12.41 -0.44
N THR A 44 -5.12 12.41 0.87
CA THR A 44 -5.08 13.61 1.68
C THR A 44 -3.63 13.87 2.07
N ALA A 45 -3.24 15.13 2.13
CA ALA A 45 -1.87 15.46 2.53
C ALA A 45 -1.56 14.88 3.91
N TRP A 46 -0.41 14.28 4.04
CA TRP A 46 0.11 13.68 5.27
C TRP A 46 -0.64 12.43 5.71
N GLU A 47 -1.49 11.90 4.85
CA GLU A 47 -2.19 10.65 5.13
C GLU A 47 -1.19 9.49 5.12
N GLY A 48 -1.19 8.70 6.20
CA GLY A 48 -0.31 7.54 6.31
C GLY A 48 -1.02 6.25 5.93
N PHE A 49 -0.26 5.31 5.43
CA PHE A 49 -0.82 4.01 5.03
C PHE A 49 0.32 3.00 4.93
N MET A 50 -0.02 1.77 4.61
CA MET A 50 0.98 0.75 4.30
C MET A 50 0.51 -0.04 3.11
N PHE A 51 1.46 -0.61 2.37
CA PHE A 51 1.13 -1.60 1.36
C PHE A 51 1.14 -2.96 2.03
N ILE A 52 0.15 -3.78 1.74
CA ILE A 52 0.15 -5.15 2.24
C ILE A 52 -0.05 -6.10 1.08
N TYR A 53 0.72 -7.17 1.08
CA TYR A 53 0.56 -8.21 0.09
C TYR A 53 -0.27 -9.32 0.70
N VAL A 54 -1.35 -9.65 0.04
CA VAL A 54 -2.25 -10.70 0.51
C VAL A 54 -2.00 -11.93 -0.34
N GLY A 55 -1.67 -13.03 0.30
CA GLY A 55 -1.37 -14.26 -0.42
C GLY A 55 -2.60 -14.89 -1.08
N ALA A 56 -2.38 -16.03 -1.67
CA ALA A 56 -3.43 -16.70 -2.44
C ALA A 56 -4.56 -17.21 -1.57
N ASN A 57 -4.28 -17.52 -0.31
CA ASN A 57 -5.29 -18.01 0.62
C ASN A 57 -5.40 -17.05 1.78
N LYS A 58 -6.59 -16.92 2.32
CA LYS A 58 -6.76 -15.99 3.42
C LYS A 58 -5.99 -16.38 4.67
N ASP A 59 -5.54 -17.61 4.76
CA ASP A 59 -4.73 -18.06 5.88
C ASP A 59 -3.25 -17.79 5.68
N ASP A 60 -2.86 -17.34 4.50
CA ASP A 60 -1.47 -17.04 4.24
C ASP A 60 -1.07 -15.79 5.02
N LYS A 61 0.18 -15.75 5.44
CA LYS A 61 0.67 -14.57 6.12
C LYS A 61 0.68 -13.39 5.16
N GLN A 62 0.24 -12.26 5.67
CA GLN A 62 0.34 -11.02 4.93
C GLN A 62 1.74 -10.45 5.10
N THR A 63 2.24 -9.85 4.05
CA THR A 63 3.52 -9.14 4.11
C THR A 63 3.23 -7.65 4.12
N TRP A 64 3.75 -6.96 5.12
CA TRP A 64 3.54 -5.53 5.29
C TRP A 64 4.73 -4.76 4.76
N TYR A 65 4.48 -3.82 3.88
CA TYR A 65 5.51 -2.96 3.32
C TYR A 65 5.28 -1.54 3.80
N GLY A 66 6.23 -1.02 4.56
CA GLY A 66 6.24 0.37 4.94
C GLY A 66 7.40 1.05 4.26
N CYS A 67 7.80 2.23 4.74
CA CYS A 67 8.97 2.90 4.20
C CYS A 67 10.11 2.84 5.23
N GLU A 68 11.31 3.09 4.77
CA GLU A 68 12.45 3.14 5.68
C GLU A 68 12.26 4.30 6.66
N PRO A 69 12.69 4.13 7.90
CA PRO A 69 12.42 5.12 8.95
C PRO A 69 13.29 6.37 8.82
N SER A 70 12.98 7.18 7.84
CA SER A 70 13.70 8.43 7.59
C SER A 70 12.85 9.31 6.71
N ASP A 71 12.84 10.61 6.97
CA ASP A 71 12.06 11.54 6.16
C ASP A 71 12.49 11.55 4.71
N ASP A 72 13.77 11.34 4.43
CA ASP A 72 14.26 11.39 3.08
C ASP A 72 14.24 10.02 2.41
N LYS A 73 13.66 9.03 3.05
CA LYS A 73 13.53 7.68 2.48
C LYS A 73 12.08 7.26 2.38
N LEU A 74 11.19 8.22 2.29
CA LEU A 74 9.76 7.97 2.18
C LEU A 74 9.43 7.00 1.06
N PHE A 75 10.11 7.08 -0.06
CA PHE A 75 9.79 6.28 -1.23
C PHE A 75 10.55 4.95 -1.31
N ASN A 76 11.32 4.62 -0.28
CA ASN A 76 12.01 3.33 -0.21
C ASN A 76 11.19 2.40 0.68
N LEU A 77 10.81 1.25 0.16
CA LEU A 77 9.99 0.30 0.91
C LEU A 77 10.85 -0.54 1.85
N SER A 78 10.24 -1.01 2.91
CA SER A 78 10.91 -1.83 3.91
C SER A 78 9.91 -2.79 4.53
N THR A 79 10.39 -4.00 4.84
CA THR A 79 9.59 -4.96 5.60
C THR A 79 10.12 -5.12 7.02
N ALA A 80 11.06 -4.28 7.43
CA ALA A 80 11.66 -4.37 8.76
C ALA A 80 10.64 -4.02 9.83
N ASP A 81 10.92 -4.45 11.05
CA ASP A 81 10.00 -4.20 12.15
C ASP A 81 9.90 -2.73 12.50
N ASP A 82 10.94 -1.96 12.25
CA ASP A 82 10.95 -0.54 12.57
C ASP A 82 10.47 0.34 11.44
N LYS A 83 9.88 -0.26 10.40
CA LYS A 83 9.43 0.52 9.25
C LYS A 83 8.38 1.55 9.64
N TRP A 84 8.38 2.64 8.92
CA TRP A 84 7.39 3.71 9.11
C TRP A 84 6.25 3.50 8.13
N GLN A 85 5.11 4.14 8.42
CA GLN A 85 4.03 4.19 7.45
C GLN A 85 4.39 5.22 6.39
N PRO A 86 4.36 4.86 5.11
CA PRO A 86 4.48 5.86 4.06
C PRO A 86 3.36 6.88 4.16
N TRP A 87 3.57 8.06 3.61
CA TRP A 87 2.57 9.11 3.66
C TRP A 87 2.59 9.91 2.36
N PHE A 88 1.50 10.62 2.11
CA PHE A 88 1.45 11.53 0.97
C PHE A 88 1.89 12.90 1.45
N LYS A 89 2.72 13.55 0.64
CA LYS A 89 3.26 14.85 1.03
C LYS A 89 2.23 15.94 0.75
N ASP A 90 2.57 17.16 1.11
CA ASP A 90 1.62 18.26 0.94
C ASP A 90 1.54 18.75 -0.50
N ASP A 91 2.22 18.10 -1.43
CA ASP A 91 2.09 18.44 -2.84
C ASP A 91 0.85 17.81 -3.46
N VAL A 92 0.13 16.94 -2.74
CA VAL A 92 -1.13 16.43 -3.26
C VAL A 92 -2.18 17.53 -3.13
N THR A 93 -2.98 17.68 -4.16
CA THR A 93 -3.89 18.81 -4.24
C THR A 93 -5.35 18.39 -4.19
N GLY A 94 -5.62 17.20 -3.67
CA GLY A 94 -6.99 16.73 -3.57
C GLY A 94 -7.50 15.99 -4.78
N GLY A 95 -6.71 15.93 -5.84
CA GLY A 95 -7.07 15.17 -7.02
C GLY A 95 -6.58 13.75 -6.94
N GLU A 96 -7.02 12.95 -7.89
CA GLU A 96 -6.62 11.56 -7.96
C GLU A 96 -5.19 11.45 -8.45
N VAL A 97 -4.42 10.56 -7.85
CA VAL A 97 -3.06 10.27 -8.28
C VAL A 97 -2.95 8.80 -8.64
N THR A 98 -1.92 8.46 -9.38
CA THR A 98 -1.59 7.07 -9.67
C THR A 98 -0.49 6.66 -8.71
N VAL A 99 -0.77 5.64 -7.90
CA VAL A 99 0.19 5.11 -6.95
C VAL A 99 0.79 3.85 -7.57
N THR A 100 2.10 3.78 -7.59
CA THR A 100 2.83 2.62 -8.13
C THR A 100 3.78 2.09 -7.07
N ALA A 101 3.72 0.79 -6.84
CA ALA A 101 4.65 0.13 -5.94
C ALA A 101 5.44 -0.90 -6.74
N ASP A 102 6.76 -0.85 -6.63
CA ASP A 102 7.65 -1.76 -7.33
C ASP A 102 8.41 -2.57 -6.29
N LEU A 103 8.00 -3.82 -6.13
CA LEU A 103 8.61 -4.69 -5.13
C LEU A 103 9.96 -5.23 -5.59
N ASN A 104 10.28 -5.10 -6.88
CA ASN A 104 11.59 -5.53 -7.37
C ASN A 104 12.69 -4.57 -6.94
N THR A 105 12.36 -3.28 -6.91
CA THR A 105 13.32 -2.27 -6.48
C THR A 105 13.04 -1.80 -5.07
N MET A 106 11.92 -2.27 -4.47
CA MET A 106 11.50 -1.87 -3.14
C MET A 106 11.33 -0.36 -3.06
N THR A 107 10.54 0.17 -3.98
CA THR A 107 10.22 1.61 -4.02
C THR A 107 8.76 1.80 -4.36
N TRP A 108 8.26 3.00 -4.10
CA TRP A 108 6.91 3.37 -4.52
C TRP A 108 6.91 4.83 -4.91
N LYS A 109 5.88 5.22 -5.61
CA LYS A 109 5.74 6.63 -6.01
C LYS A 109 4.28 6.94 -6.26
N TYR A 110 3.97 8.21 -6.34
CA TYR A 110 2.66 8.66 -6.80
C TYR A 110 2.84 9.86 -7.73
N GLU A 111 1.93 9.98 -8.66
CA GLU A 111 2.01 11.11 -9.60
C GLU A 111 0.66 11.48 -10.18
#